data_72960ebb9e36669f4fbda215287e4011
#
_entry.id   72960ebb9e36669f4fbda215287e4011
#
_cell.length_a   1.000
_cell.length_b   1.000
_cell.length_c   1.000
_cell.angle_alpha   90.00
_cell.angle_beta   90.00
_cell.angle_gamma   90.00
#
_symmetry.space_group_name_H-M   'P 1'
#
loop_
_entity.id
_entity.type
_entity.pdbx_description
1 polymer ?
#
loop_
_entity_poly.entity_id
_entity_poly.type
_entity_poly.pdbx_seq_one_letter_code
_entity_poly.pdbx_strand_id
1 'polypeptide(L)'
;MLGGAILLIVVVLFFGVRAFMGSGKGDSSKDTVENQTTADNDQGNVPSSPANDGQTDGKKDANPMEKANEEITSLIKSYYKALGDKDIATLRTLVDNLAPSDESKITNAKYIEGYEAGDIYTKKGLDDDSYVVYSCFYYICQGIDTKVPALAEFYVVKDTDGNWKIDGAVHDDSDEITKYEVSLRQDDDVKELKDKVKKLYDDAQASDPALTTFLEGLGEDDTGSEDTAEGTILVVTEDCNVRAAASSDAEILGGLSAGTEVEKKGEDGEWVQIDYDGTEAYVHNSLLQEKTE
;
A
#
# COMPACT_ATOMS: atom_id res chain seq x y z
N MET A 1 -4.70 -21.91 19.70
CA MET A 1 -3.68 -21.53 18.71
C MET A 1 -4.35 -20.58 17.73
N LEU A 2 -4.31 -19.31 18.03
CA LEU A 2 -4.83 -18.26 17.16
C LEU A 2 -3.66 -17.83 16.27
N GLY A 3 -3.72 -18.20 15.00
CA GLY A 3 -2.88 -17.62 13.98
C GLY A 3 -3.38 -16.20 13.69
N GLY A 4 -2.83 -15.22 14.39
CA GLY A 4 -3.02 -13.83 14.07
C GLY A 4 -2.38 -13.58 12.70
N ALA A 5 -3.20 -13.24 11.70
CA ALA A 5 -2.70 -12.61 10.50
C ALA A 5 -2.12 -11.26 10.93
N ILE A 6 -0.81 -11.20 11.12
CA ILE A 6 -0.10 -9.95 11.33
C ILE A 6 -0.31 -9.16 10.05
N LEU A 7 -1.20 -8.20 10.12
CA LEU A 7 -1.38 -7.19 9.08
C LEU A 7 -0.10 -6.37 9.10
N LEU A 8 0.75 -6.60 8.11
CA LEU A 8 1.96 -5.83 7.93
C LEU A 8 1.57 -4.43 7.52
N ILE A 9 1.32 -3.61 8.49
CA ILE A 9 1.37 -2.17 8.33
C ILE A 9 2.84 -1.79 8.45
N VAL A 10 3.60 -2.18 7.44
CA VAL A 10 4.81 -1.42 7.18
C VAL A 10 4.30 -0.03 6.87
N VAL A 11 4.70 0.95 7.68
CA VAL A 11 4.41 2.37 7.44
C VAL A 11 4.91 2.69 6.04
N VAL A 12 4.06 2.43 5.07
CA VAL A 12 4.26 2.90 3.71
C VAL A 12 3.91 4.36 3.78
N LEU A 13 4.95 5.17 3.84
CA LEU A 13 4.80 6.60 3.62
C LEU A 13 4.19 6.77 2.24
N PHE A 14 2.91 7.09 2.22
CA PHE A 14 2.06 7.14 1.05
C PHE A 14 2.39 8.37 0.21
N PHE A 15 3.17 8.14 -0.81
CA PHE A 15 3.13 8.96 -2.01
C PHE A 15 2.64 8.08 -3.13
N GLY A 16 1.44 8.13 -3.60
CA GLY A 16 1.04 7.34 -4.75
C GLY A 16 1.56 5.89 -4.78
N VAL A 17 2.31 5.49 -3.75
CA VAL A 17 2.90 4.18 -3.55
C VAL A 17 1.86 3.34 -2.85
N ARG A 18 1.11 2.57 -3.61
CA ARG A 18 0.23 1.56 -3.04
C ARG A 18 1.08 0.36 -2.63
N ALA A 19 1.32 0.19 -1.32
CA ALA A 19 1.89 -1.04 -0.82
C ALA A 19 0.96 -2.21 -1.13
N PHE A 20 1.42 -3.09 -2.01
CA PHE A 20 0.60 -4.12 -2.63
C PHE A 20 0.61 -5.43 -1.83
N MET A 21 0.60 -5.40 -0.51
CA MET A 21 0.36 -6.59 0.30
C MET A 21 -1.07 -6.60 0.83
N GLY A 22 -2.01 -6.89 -0.07
CA GLY A 22 -3.42 -7.00 0.25
C GLY A 22 -3.74 -8.18 1.14
N SER A 23 -4.46 -7.93 2.21
CA SER A 23 -5.07 -8.88 3.11
C SER A 23 -5.99 -9.85 2.34
N GLY A 24 -5.56 -11.10 2.19
CA GLY A 24 -6.42 -12.19 1.76
C GLY A 24 -7.36 -12.58 2.89
N LYS A 25 -8.52 -11.93 3.00
CA LYS A 25 -9.60 -12.37 3.88
C LYS A 25 -10.24 -13.62 3.26
N GLY A 26 -9.85 -14.79 3.75
CA GLY A 26 -10.48 -16.04 3.40
C GLY A 26 -11.91 -16.08 3.92
N ASP A 27 -12.86 -15.92 3.02
CA ASP A 27 -14.26 -16.21 3.29
C ASP A 27 -14.47 -17.72 3.24
N SER A 28 -14.64 -18.32 4.42
CA SER A 28 -15.06 -19.73 4.58
C SER A 28 -16.57 -19.79 4.66
N SER A 29 -17.25 -19.73 3.53
CA SER A 29 -18.65 -20.16 3.44
C SER A 29 -18.70 -21.67 3.26
N LYS A 30 -19.04 -22.38 4.33
CA LYS A 30 -19.50 -23.75 4.28
C LYS A 30 -20.93 -23.77 3.73
N ASP A 31 -21.11 -24.24 2.54
CA ASP A 31 -22.40 -24.78 2.11
C ASP A 31 -22.30 -26.28 1.99
N THR A 32 -22.99 -26.92 2.92
CA THR A 32 -23.33 -28.36 2.93
C THR A 32 -24.48 -28.55 1.97
N VAL A 33 -24.27 -29.28 0.90
CA VAL A 33 -25.40 -29.87 0.14
C VAL A 33 -25.24 -31.37 0.09
N GLU A 34 -26.27 -31.99 0.58
CA GLU A 34 -26.49 -33.45 0.67
C GLU A 34 -26.52 -34.13 -0.68
N ASN A 35 -26.00 -35.33 -0.62
CA ASN A 35 -25.96 -36.39 -1.59
C ASN A 35 -27.37 -36.94 -1.91
N GLN A 36 -27.73 -37.08 -3.16
CA GLN A 36 -28.67 -38.10 -3.59
C GLN A 36 -28.23 -38.81 -4.86
N THR A 37 -27.97 -40.09 -4.65
CA THR A 37 -27.66 -41.12 -5.59
C THR A 37 -28.84 -41.44 -6.49
N THR A 38 -28.65 -41.61 -7.79
CA THR A 38 -29.32 -42.67 -8.55
C THR A 38 -28.41 -43.13 -9.68
N ALA A 39 -28.18 -44.46 -9.67
CA ALA A 39 -27.52 -45.18 -10.72
C ALA A 39 -28.43 -45.35 -11.94
N ASP A 40 -27.87 -45.34 -13.13
CA ASP A 40 -28.14 -46.42 -14.08
C ASP A 40 -27.06 -46.50 -15.17
N ASN A 41 -26.91 -47.73 -15.60
CA ASN A 41 -25.90 -48.41 -16.36
C ASN A 41 -26.16 -48.23 -17.87
N ASP A 42 -25.14 -47.97 -18.73
CA ASP A 42 -25.01 -48.83 -19.92
C ASP A 42 -23.63 -48.69 -20.60
N GLN A 43 -23.21 -49.78 -21.22
CA GLN A 43 -21.93 -50.09 -21.85
C GLN A 43 -21.78 -49.45 -23.23
N GLY A 44 -20.54 -49.16 -23.61
CA GLY A 44 -20.23 -49.29 -25.03
C GLY A 44 -19.08 -48.44 -25.57
N ASN A 45 -17.94 -49.11 -25.71
CA ASN A 45 -17.01 -49.00 -26.82
C ASN A 45 -15.89 -47.95 -26.78
N VAL A 46 -14.66 -48.45 -26.58
CA VAL A 46 -13.37 -47.78 -26.85
C VAL A 46 -13.09 -47.80 -28.35
N PRO A 47 -12.54 -46.74 -28.93
CA PRO A 47 -11.20 -46.90 -29.48
C PRO A 47 -10.23 -45.72 -29.23
N SER A 48 -9.03 -46.11 -28.80
CA SER A 48 -7.70 -45.63 -29.16
C SER A 48 -7.45 -44.13 -29.37
N SER A 49 -6.53 -43.62 -28.55
CA SER A 49 -5.78 -42.37 -28.63
C SER A 49 -5.28 -41.97 -30.03
N PRO A 50 -5.06 -40.69 -30.21
CA PRO A 50 -3.65 -40.26 -30.30
C PRO A 50 -3.32 -39.18 -29.26
N ALA A 51 -2.06 -39.24 -28.87
CA ALA A 51 -1.42 -38.23 -28.02
C ALA A 51 -1.68 -36.84 -28.58
N ASN A 52 -2.29 -35.99 -27.77
CA ASN A 52 -2.34 -34.56 -28.03
C ASN A 52 -1.35 -33.90 -27.09
N ASP A 53 -0.27 -33.44 -27.69
CA ASP A 53 0.66 -32.48 -27.14
C ASP A 53 -0.14 -31.35 -26.50
N GLY A 54 -0.08 -31.23 -25.19
CA GLY A 54 -0.68 -30.14 -24.45
C GLY A 54 0.08 -28.85 -24.71
N GLN A 55 -0.15 -28.26 -25.86
CA GLN A 55 0.18 -26.87 -26.11
C GLN A 55 -0.85 -26.04 -25.33
N THR A 56 -0.50 -25.65 -24.13
CA THR A 56 -1.14 -24.52 -23.46
C THR A 56 -0.92 -23.32 -24.35
N ASP A 57 -1.96 -22.92 -25.08
CA ASP A 57 -2.03 -21.62 -25.70
C ASP A 57 -1.95 -20.58 -24.56
N GLY A 58 -0.73 -20.22 -24.20
CA GLY A 58 -0.44 -19.07 -23.34
C GLY A 58 -0.95 -17.84 -24.08
N LYS A 59 -2.06 -17.30 -23.60
CA LYS A 59 -2.54 -15.99 -24.01
C LYS A 59 -1.38 -15.03 -23.76
N LYS A 60 -0.70 -14.59 -24.82
CA LYS A 60 0.44 -13.69 -24.71
C LYS A 60 -0.07 -12.43 -24.02
N ASP A 61 0.50 -12.11 -22.88
CA ASP A 61 0.17 -10.86 -22.18
C ASP A 61 0.33 -9.69 -23.15
N ALA A 62 -0.72 -8.90 -23.29
CA ALA A 62 -0.72 -7.75 -24.20
C ALA A 62 0.17 -6.61 -23.67
N ASN A 63 0.44 -6.60 -22.36
CA ASN A 63 1.27 -5.62 -21.66
C ASN A 63 2.24 -6.34 -20.70
N PRO A 64 3.24 -7.09 -21.20
CA PRO A 64 4.15 -7.85 -20.36
C PRO A 64 4.99 -6.94 -19.48
N MET A 65 5.31 -7.43 -18.27
CA MET A 65 6.26 -6.76 -17.40
C MET A 65 7.68 -6.83 -17.97
N GLU A 66 8.34 -5.69 -18.05
CA GLU A 66 9.69 -5.57 -18.55
C GLU A 66 10.62 -4.92 -17.49
N LYS A 67 11.92 -5.12 -17.61
CA LYS A 67 12.88 -4.34 -16.81
C LYS A 67 12.75 -2.86 -17.14
N ALA A 68 12.71 -2.02 -16.11
CA ALA A 68 12.68 -0.57 -16.30
C ALA A 68 13.89 -0.07 -17.09
N ASN A 69 13.67 0.89 -17.97
CA ASN A 69 14.75 1.60 -18.66
C ASN A 69 15.61 2.43 -17.68
N GLU A 70 16.71 3.00 -18.18
CA GLU A 70 17.65 3.75 -17.33
C GLU A 70 17.04 5.02 -16.71
N GLU A 71 16.14 5.70 -17.42
CA GLU A 71 15.51 6.94 -16.94
C GLU A 71 14.57 6.64 -15.75
N ILE A 72 13.67 5.67 -15.90
CA ILE A 72 12.78 5.22 -14.83
C ILE A 72 13.57 4.63 -13.66
N THR A 73 14.60 3.82 -13.95
CA THR A 73 15.48 3.28 -12.92
C THR A 73 16.16 4.39 -12.12
N SER A 74 16.65 5.43 -12.77
CA SER A 74 17.30 6.58 -12.13
C SER A 74 16.31 7.40 -11.30
N LEU A 75 15.09 7.61 -11.78
CA LEU A 75 14.02 8.29 -11.06
C LEU A 75 13.74 7.56 -9.73
N ILE A 76 13.45 6.26 -9.78
CA ILE A 76 13.09 5.48 -8.60
C ILE A 76 14.25 5.35 -7.61
N LYS A 77 15.49 5.18 -8.08
CA LYS A 77 16.67 5.19 -7.19
C LYS A 77 16.88 6.53 -6.51
N SER A 78 16.69 7.64 -7.25
CA SER A 78 16.80 8.99 -6.70
C SER A 78 15.70 9.24 -5.66
N TYR A 79 14.50 8.74 -5.90
CA TYR A 79 13.37 8.79 -4.97
C TYR A 79 13.71 8.08 -3.64
N TYR A 80 14.16 6.82 -3.67
CA TYR A 80 14.53 6.10 -2.44
C TYR A 80 15.70 6.74 -1.71
N LYS A 81 16.67 7.27 -2.45
CA LYS A 81 17.78 8.01 -1.83
C LYS A 81 17.27 9.25 -1.11
N ALA A 82 16.42 10.05 -1.76
CA ALA A 82 15.86 11.26 -1.18
C ALA A 82 14.96 10.95 0.04
N LEU A 83 14.20 9.85 0.00
CA LEU A 83 13.44 9.36 1.15
C LEU A 83 14.36 9.04 2.34
N GLY A 84 15.42 8.28 2.12
CA GLY A 84 16.37 7.90 3.17
C GLY A 84 17.10 9.11 3.75
N ASP A 85 17.47 10.06 2.89
CA ASP A 85 18.12 11.32 3.29
C ASP A 85 17.12 12.34 3.89
N LYS A 86 15.81 12.07 3.84
CA LYS A 86 14.73 13.02 4.18
C LYS A 86 14.83 14.34 3.40
N ASP A 87 15.30 14.27 2.17
CA ASP A 87 15.52 15.42 1.30
C ASP A 87 14.21 15.79 0.57
N ILE A 88 13.37 16.55 1.27
CA ILE A 88 12.08 17.03 0.75
C ILE A 88 12.26 17.87 -0.51
N ALA A 89 13.34 18.66 -0.59
CA ALA A 89 13.60 19.52 -1.75
C ALA A 89 13.80 18.66 -3.02
N THR A 90 14.58 17.59 -2.92
CA THR A 90 14.76 16.64 -4.02
C THR A 90 13.46 15.89 -4.31
N LEU A 91 12.73 15.41 -3.29
CA LEU A 91 11.47 14.72 -3.49
C LEU A 91 10.46 15.53 -4.29
N ARG A 92 10.30 16.83 -4.01
CA ARG A 92 9.46 17.76 -4.80
C ARG A 92 9.88 17.88 -6.27
N THR A 93 11.10 17.53 -6.61
CA THR A 93 11.55 17.50 -8.02
C THR A 93 11.26 16.17 -8.71
N LEU A 94 11.04 15.10 -7.96
CA LEU A 94 10.83 13.73 -8.47
C LEU A 94 9.36 13.32 -8.45
N VAL A 95 8.58 13.87 -7.51
CA VAL A 95 7.17 13.56 -7.31
C VAL A 95 6.33 14.77 -7.67
N ASP A 96 5.31 14.56 -8.48
CA ASP A 96 4.31 15.58 -8.77
C ASP A 96 3.26 15.59 -7.66
N ASN A 97 2.89 16.77 -7.16
CA ASN A 97 1.90 16.95 -6.08
C ASN A 97 2.27 16.27 -4.74
N LEU A 98 3.51 16.42 -4.31
CA LEU A 98 3.92 15.98 -2.98
C LEU A 98 3.13 16.71 -1.88
N ALA A 99 2.27 15.99 -1.14
CA ALA A 99 1.41 16.59 -0.13
C ALA A 99 2.21 16.98 1.14
N PRO A 100 1.88 18.11 1.80
CA PRO A 100 2.54 18.53 3.05
C PRO A 100 2.45 17.49 4.17
N SER A 101 1.34 16.75 4.27
CA SER A 101 1.18 15.63 5.22
C SER A 101 2.23 14.55 5.02
N ASP A 102 2.56 14.26 3.77
CA ASP A 102 3.57 13.25 3.45
C ASP A 102 4.98 13.74 3.73
N GLU A 103 5.27 15.01 3.47
CA GLU A 103 6.54 15.61 3.88
C GLU A 103 6.76 15.50 5.40
N SER A 104 5.69 15.71 6.18
CA SER A 104 5.72 15.55 7.63
C SER A 104 6.00 14.10 8.04
N LYS A 105 5.32 13.13 7.41
CA LYS A 105 5.56 11.69 7.65
C LYS A 105 7.00 11.29 7.35
N ILE A 106 7.56 11.74 6.22
CA ILE A 106 8.96 11.47 5.85
C ILE A 106 9.91 12.04 6.89
N THR A 107 9.71 13.32 7.24
CA THR A 107 10.60 14.01 8.18
C THR A 107 10.58 13.37 9.55
N ASN A 108 9.40 12.93 10.00
CA ASN A 108 9.18 12.35 11.33
C ASN A 108 9.38 10.83 11.39
N ALA A 109 9.67 10.16 10.28
CA ALA A 109 9.93 8.72 10.29
C ALA A 109 11.08 8.38 11.28
N LYS A 110 10.76 7.60 12.32
CA LYS A 110 11.70 7.32 13.44
C LYS A 110 12.48 6.03 13.24
N TYR A 111 11.85 5.01 12.65
CA TYR A 111 12.38 3.63 12.65
C TYR A 111 13.07 3.25 11.34
N ILE A 112 13.00 4.09 10.32
CA ILE A 112 13.61 3.84 9.02
C ILE A 112 14.85 4.70 8.88
N GLU A 113 16.02 4.05 8.74
CA GLU A 113 17.31 4.72 8.51
C GLU A 113 17.58 4.93 7.01
N GLY A 114 16.91 4.16 6.14
CA GLY A 114 17.12 4.29 4.71
C GLY A 114 16.35 3.28 3.89
N TYR A 115 16.53 3.40 2.59
CA TYR A 115 15.94 2.55 1.57
C TYR A 115 16.97 2.11 0.57
N GLU A 116 16.90 0.87 0.13
CA GLU A 116 17.78 0.34 -0.93
C GLU A 116 16.93 -0.16 -2.09
N ALA A 117 17.09 0.45 -3.26
CA ALA A 117 16.40 0.01 -4.47
C ALA A 117 16.94 -1.34 -4.94
N GLY A 118 16.05 -2.27 -5.21
CA GLY A 118 16.32 -3.56 -5.84
C GLY A 118 16.01 -3.56 -7.33
N ASP A 119 15.36 -4.63 -7.78
CA ASP A 119 14.91 -4.77 -9.17
C ASP A 119 13.70 -3.85 -9.42
N ILE A 120 13.70 -3.16 -10.57
CA ILE A 120 12.64 -2.27 -10.99
C ILE A 120 12.09 -2.75 -12.32
N TYR A 121 10.79 -2.86 -12.41
CA TYR A 121 10.06 -3.33 -13.59
C TYR A 121 8.99 -2.33 -13.99
N THR A 122 8.58 -2.37 -15.25
CA THR A 122 7.54 -1.51 -15.80
C THR A 122 6.52 -2.31 -16.59
N LYS A 123 5.27 -1.89 -16.53
CA LYS A 123 4.23 -2.17 -17.52
C LYS A 123 3.82 -0.84 -18.14
N LYS A 124 3.35 -0.82 -19.39
CA LYS A 124 2.84 0.41 -20.00
C LYS A 124 1.68 0.95 -19.19
N GLY A 125 1.60 2.27 -19.06
CA GLY A 125 0.48 2.98 -18.46
C GLY A 125 -0.70 3.14 -19.42
N LEU A 126 -1.59 4.08 -19.10
CA LEU A 126 -2.78 4.36 -19.91
C LEU A 126 -2.46 5.00 -21.26
N ASP A 127 -1.32 5.68 -21.36
CA ASP A 127 -0.85 6.34 -22.57
C ASP A 127 0.64 6.06 -22.85
N ASP A 128 1.15 6.61 -23.96
CA ASP A 128 2.53 6.37 -24.41
C ASP A 128 3.59 7.05 -23.52
N ASP A 129 3.21 8.05 -22.73
CA ASP A 129 4.07 8.83 -21.82
C ASP A 129 3.84 8.46 -20.35
N SER A 130 3.36 7.24 -20.09
CA SER A 130 3.13 6.73 -18.73
C SER A 130 3.56 5.27 -18.56
N TYR A 131 3.90 4.93 -17.31
CA TYR A 131 4.20 3.56 -16.87
C TYR A 131 3.61 3.27 -15.51
N VAL A 132 3.19 2.01 -15.29
CA VAL A 132 3.06 1.45 -13.94
C VAL A 132 4.40 0.79 -13.61
N VAL A 133 5.03 1.26 -12.55
CA VAL A 133 6.36 0.83 -12.10
C VAL A 133 6.23 -0.06 -10.87
N TYR A 134 6.79 -1.26 -10.93
CA TYR A 134 6.91 -2.18 -9.81
C TYR A 134 8.35 -2.19 -9.32
N SER A 135 8.58 -1.65 -8.14
CA SER A 135 9.92 -1.55 -7.55
C SER A 135 10.07 -2.47 -6.37
N CYS A 136 10.92 -3.48 -6.50
CA CYS A 136 11.43 -4.19 -5.34
C CYS A 136 12.41 -3.28 -4.61
N PHE A 137 12.30 -3.22 -3.29
CA PHE A 137 13.22 -2.43 -2.46
C PHE A 137 13.36 -3.05 -1.07
N TYR A 138 14.25 -2.48 -0.27
CA TYR A 138 14.48 -2.91 1.10
C TYR A 138 14.42 -1.71 2.04
N TYR A 139 13.72 -1.86 3.15
CA TYR A 139 13.87 -0.96 4.27
C TYR A 139 15.14 -1.30 5.04
N ILE A 140 15.85 -0.27 5.49
CA ILE A 140 16.93 -0.33 6.46
C ILE A 140 16.37 0.21 7.76
N CYS A 141 16.13 -0.68 8.73
CA CYS A 141 15.47 -0.34 9.98
C CYS A 141 16.51 -0.12 11.10
N GLN A 142 16.20 0.82 11.98
CA GLN A 142 17.07 1.19 13.08
C GLN A 142 17.36 -0.01 14.01
N GLY A 143 18.64 -0.32 14.19
CA GLY A 143 19.07 -1.40 15.08
C GLY A 143 18.79 -2.81 14.58
N ILE A 144 18.39 -2.98 13.31
CA ILE A 144 18.15 -4.27 12.67
C ILE A 144 19.10 -4.44 11.50
N ASP A 145 19.93 -5.50 11.54
CA ASP A 145 20.90 -5.77 10.48
C ASP A 145 20.25 -6.34 9.20
N THR A 146 19.13 -7.04 9.36
CA THR A 146 18.41 -7.67 8.26
C THR A 146 17.54 -6.64 7.53
N LYS A 147 17.80 -6.46 6.23
CA LYS A 147 16.99 -5.58 5.38
C LYS A 147 15.62 -6.20 5.14
N VAL A 148 14.58 -5.38 5.20
CA VAL A 148 13.18 -5.82 5.02
C VAL A 148 12.76 -5.68 3.57
N PRO A 149 12.57 -6.79 2.82
CA PRO A 149 12.11 -6.74 1.43
C PRO A 149 10.69 -6.20 1.32
N ALA A 150 10.46 -5.35 0.32
CA ALA A 150 9.15 -4.82 0.02
C ALA A 150 8.95 -4.61 -1.49
N LEU A 151 7.70 -4.42 -1.89
CA LEU A 151 7.29 -4.11 -3.26
C LEU A 151 6.46 -2.83 -3.25
N ALA A 152 6.85 -1.87 -4.06
CA ALA A 152 6.08 -0.66 -4.30
C ALA A 152 5.56 -0.63 -5.74
N GLU A 153 4.40 -0.02 -5.91
CA GLU A 153 3.79 0.30 -7.20
C GLU A 153 3.70 1.81 -7.33
N PHE A 154 4.13 2.35 -8.47
CA PHE A 154 4.06 3.77 -8.78
C PHE A 154 3.40 3.97 -10.13
N TYR A 155 2.59 5.01 -10.28
CA TYR A 155 2.26 5.55 -11.58
C TYR A 155 3.28 6.63 -11.93
N VAL A 156 3.89 6.55 -13.11
CA VAL A 156 4.96 7.45 -13.53
C VAL A 156 4.57 8.08 -14.87
N VAL A 157 4.64 9.39 -14.94
CA VAL A 157 4.25 10.19 -16.12
C VAL A 157 5.36 11.13 -16.53
N LYS A 158 5.33 11.59 -17.78
CA LYS A 158 6.17 12.71 -18.21
C LYS A 158 5.50 14.03 -17.91
N ASP A 159 6.28 14.95 -17.36
CA ASP A 159 5.89 16.36 -17.23
C ASP A 159 5.91 17.06 -18.60
N THR A 160 5.49 18.33 -18.62
CA THR A 160 5.46 19.15 -19.84
C THR A 160 6.84 19.43 -20.45
N ASP A 161 7.89 19.25 -19.67
CA ASP A 161 9.29 19.42 -20.10
C ASP A 161 9.89 18.08 -20.59
N GLY A 162 9.12 16.99 -20.53
CA GLY A 162 9.51 15.65 -20.94
C GLY A 162 10.30 14.85 -19.89
N ASN A 163 10.34 15.32 -18.64
CA ASN A 163 10.98 14.57 -17.55
C ASN A 163 10.01 13.60 -16.91
N TRP A 164 10.49 12.45 -16.54
CA TRP A 164 9.70 11.47 -15.80
C TRP A 164 9.50 11.91 -14.36
N LYS A 165 8.26 11.80 -13.87
CA LYS A 165 7.82 12.10 -12.50
C LYS A 165 7.00 10.95 -11.94
N ILE A 166 7.10 10.73 -10.65
CA ILE A 166 6.15 9.89 -9.92
C ILE A 166 4.88 10.73 -9.75
N ASP A 167 3.73 10.18 -10.12
CA ASP A 167 2.44 10.80 -9.86
C ASP A 167 2.11 10.68 -8.36
N GLY A 168 2.10 11.80 -7.68
CA GLY A 168 1.76 11.90 -6.25
C GLY A 168 0.31 12.30 -6.00
N ALA A 169 -0.52 12.38 -7.05
CA ALA A 169 -1.93 12.71 -6.88
C ALA A 169 -2.67 11.58 -6.14
N VAL A 170 -3.62 11.98 -5.31
CA VAL A 170 -4.54 11.03 -4.67
C VAL A 170 -5.66 10.69 -5.66
N HIS A 171 -5.68 9.45 -6.11
CA HIS A 171 -6.71 8.93 -7.01
C HIS A 171 -7.71 8.10 -6.21
N ASP A 172 -8.99 8.39 -6.37
CA ASP A 172 -10.06 7.59 -5.77
C ASP A 172 -10.36 6.32 -6.59
N ASP A 173 -11.22 5.44 -6.07
CA ASP A 173 -11.58 4.18 -6.73
C ASP A 173 -12.36 4.38 -8.05
N SER A 174 -12.85 5.57 -8.33
CA SER A 174 -13.54 5.92 -9.58
C SER A 174 -12.59 6.36 -10.68
N ASP A 175 -11.35 6.70 -10.34
CA ASP A 175 -10.31 7.16 -11.27
C ASP A 175 -9.87 6.07 -12.25
N GLU A 176 -9.54 6.46 -13.48
CA GLU A 176 -9.11 5.52 -14.52
C GLU A 176 -7.74 4.91 -14.21
N ILE A 177 -6.82 5.68 -13.61
CA ILE A 177 -5.50 5.19 -13.20
C ILE A 177 -5.65 4.11 -12.14
N THR A 178 -6.44 4.36 -11.09
CA THR A 178 -6.71 3.38 -10.03
C THR A 178 -7.31 2.09 -10.59
N LYS A 179 -8.34 2.19 -11.44
CA LYS A 179 -8.95 1.00 -12.08
C LYS A 179 -7.96 0.23 -12.94
N TYR A 180 -7.09 0.95 -13.63
CA TYR A 180 -6.08 0.34 -14.47
C TYR A 180 -5.04 -0.41 -13.64
N GLU A 181 -4.48 0.21 -12.61
CA GLU A 181 -3.55 -0.43 -11.67
C GLU A 181 -4.17 -1.68 -11.04
N VAL A 182 -5.42 -1.58 -10.56
CA VAL A 182 -6.16 -2.74 -10.02
C VAL A 182 -6.29 -3.87 -11.05
N SER A 183 -6.50 -3.54 -12.32
CA SER A 183 -6.56 -4.56 -13.38
C SER A 183 -5.21 -5.24 -13.62
N LEU A 184 -4.12 -4.48 -13.66
CA LEU A 184 -2.77 -5.01 -13.83
C LEU A 184 -2.32 -5.93 -12.66
N ARG A 185 -2.81 -5.68 -11.46
CA ARG A 185 -2.57 -6.55 -10.29
C ARG A 185 -3.14 -7.95 -10.47
N GLN A 186 -4.01 -8.18 -11.46
CA GLN A 186 -4.53 -9.51 -11.79
C GLN A 186 -3.66 -10.26 -12.79
N ASP A 187 -2.69 -9.60 -13.42
CA ASP A 187 -1.76 -10.21 -14.37
C ASP A 187 -0.84 -11.22 -13.66
N ASP A 188 -0.53 -12.31 -14.34
CA ASP A 188 0.22 -13.41 -13.76
C ASP A 188 1.66 -13.00 -13.40
N ASP A 189 2.30 -12.17 -14.22
CA ASP A 189 3.66 -11.66 -13.97
C ASP A 189 3.73 -10.74 -12.74
N VAL A 190 2.67 -9.95 -12.47
CA VAL A 190 2.57 -9.11 -11.27
C VAL A 190 2.35 -9.96 -10.03
N LYS A 191 1.47 -10.98 -10.11
CA LYS A 191 1.25 -11.94 -9.02
C LYS A 191 2.53 -12.71 -8.68
N GLU A 192 3.25 -13.19 -9.69
CA GLU A 192 4.52 -13.91 -9.50
C GLU A 192 5.57 -13.03 -8.83
N LEU A 193 5.69 -11.76 -9.24
CA LEU A 193 6.58 -10.80 -8.59
C LEU A 193 6.21 -10.58 -7.12
N LYS A 194 4.92 -10.39 -6.84
CA LYS A 194 4.40 -10.24 -5.47
C LYS A 194 4.72 -11.44 -4.60
N ASP A 195 4.46 -12.65 -5.09
CA ASP A 195 4.71 -13.90 -4.36
C ASP A 195 6.21 -14.07 -4.10
N LYS A 196 7.06 -13.70 -5.06
CA LYS A 196 8.52 -13.70 -4.89
C LYS A 196 8.97 -12.76 -3.77
N VAL A 197 8.47 -11.52 -3.75
CA VAL A 197 8.84 -10.55 -2.72
C VAL A 197 8.26 -10.95 -1.37
N LYS A 198 7.02 -11.46 -1.33
CA LYS A 198 6.43 -12.02 -0.10
C LYS A 198 7.30 -13.13 0.47
N LYS A 199 7.75 -14.05 -0.37
CA LYS A 199 8.65 -15.12 0.09
C LYS A 199 9.96 -14.58 0.66
N LEU A 200 10.57 -13.58 0.03
CA LEU A 200 11.80 -12.94 0.55
C LEU A 200 11.54 -12.31 1.92
N TYR A 201 10.40 -11.68 2.10
CA TYR A 201 9.97 -11.09 3.35
C TYR A 201 9.78 -12.17 4.45
N ASP A 202 9.05 -13.24 4.14
CA ASP A 202 8.83 -14.36 5.07
C ASP A 202 10.17 -15.02 5.45
N ASP A 203 11.10 -15.21 4.49
CA ASP A 203 12.43 -15.75 4.70
C ASP A 203 13.29 -14.82 5.60
N ALA A 204 13.19 -13.49 5.41
CA ALA A 204 13.91 -12.51 6.24
C ALA A 204 13.44 -12.57 7.70
N GLN A 205 12.14 -12.58 7.95
CA GLN A 205 11.57 -12.74 9.30
C GLN A 205 11.97 -14.08 9.93
N ALA A 206 11.88 -15.17 9.18
CA ALA A 206 12.24 -16.49 9.71
C ALA A 206 13.73 -16.62 10.06
N SER A 207 14.60 -15.84 9.40
CA SER A 207 16.05 -15.87 9.62
C SER A 207 16.52 -14.96 10.75
N ASP A 208 15.73 -13.98 11.16
CA ASP A 208 16.11 -12.97 12.15
C ASP A 208 15.01 -12.73 13.19
N PRO A 209 15.12 -13.34 14.39
CA PRO A 209 14.18 -13.10 15.48
C PRO A 209 14.11 -11.63 15.95
N ALA A 210 15.21 -10.87 15.81
CA ALA A 210 15.20 -9.47 16.19
C ALA A 210 14.33 -8.65 15.22
N LEU A 211 14.40 -8.97 13.92
CA LEU A 211 13.50 -8.39 12.94
C LEU A 211 12.03 -8.73 13.24
N THR A 212 11.74 -9.99 13.59
CA THR A 212 10.36 -10.40 13.94
C THR A 212 9.83 -9.59 15.12
N THR A 213 10.61 -9.49 16.20
CA THR A 213 10.24 -8.71 17.39
C THR A 213 10.07 -7.21 17.06
N PHE A 214 10.96 -6.66 16.23
CA PHE A 214 10.87 -5.27 15.79
C PHE A 214 9.57 -5.00 15.01
N LEU A 215 9.22 -5.87 14.06
CA LEU A 215 8.00 -5.74 13.26
C LEU A 215 6.71 -5.95 14.08
N GLU A 216 6.73 -6.84 15.07
CA GLU A 216 5.65 -7.01 16.04
C GLU A 216 5.48 -5.73 16.88
N GLY A 217 6.59 -5.13 17.33
CA GLY A 217 6.60 -3.87 18.06
C GLY A 217 6.04 -2.69 17.25
N LEU A 218 6.36 -2.63 15.94
CA LEU A 218 5.75 -1.60 15.07
C LEU A 218 4.23 -1.72 14.99
N GLY A 219 3.69 -2.94 15.04
CA GLY A 219 2.24 -3.17 15.05
C GLY A 219 1.58 -2.78 16.37
N GLU A 220 2.34 -2.76 17.47
CA GLU A 220 1.88 -2.29 18.78
C GLU A 220 2.04 -0.76 18.90
N ASP A 221 3.09 -0.20 18.27
CA ASP A 221 3.33 1.25 18.23
C ASP A 221 2.51 1.97 17.16
N ASP A 222 2.00 1.27 16.13
CA ASP A 222 1.16 1.83 15.07
C ASP A 222 -0.35 1.82 15.42
N THR A 223 -0.66 1.38 16.64
CA THR A 223 -1.80 1.93 17.37
C THR A 223 -1.45 3.32 17.96
N GLY A 224 -0.33 3.88 17.55
CA GLY A 224 0.21 5.14 18.02
C GLY A 224 0.07 6.25 16.97
N SER A 225 -1.04 6.87 16.83
CA SER A 225 -1.16 8.05 17.71
C SER A 225 -0.58 7.71 19.09
N GLU A 226 0.44 8.44 19.56
CA GLU A 226 0.71 8.48 21.00
C GLU A 226 -0.66 8.48 21.62
N ASP A 227 -0.91 7.51 22.53
CA ASP A 227 -2.19 7.40 23.24
C ASP A 227 -2.38 8.74 23.97
N THR A 228 -2.73 9.76 23.15
CA THR A 228 -3.00 11.09 23.65
C THR A 228 -4.24 10.90 24.48
N ALA A 229 -4.08 11.08 25.77
CA ALA A 229 -5.14 10.86 26.73
C ALA A 229 -6.42 11.57 26.25
N GLU A 230 -7.57 10.97 26.50
CA GLU A 230 -8.85 11.65 26.35
C GLU A 230 -8.75 13.05 26.99
N GLY A 231 -9.13 14.09 26.26
CA GLY A 231 -8.96 15.48 26.67
C GLY A 231 -7.71 16.20 26.10
N THR A 232 -6.85 15.53 25.34
CA THR A 232 -5.72 16.19 24.66
C THR A 232 -6.23 17.13 23.57
N ILE A 233 -5.62 18.30 23.49
CA ILE A 233 -5.90 19.26 22.41
C ILE A 233 -5.03 18.93 21.21
N LEU A 234 -5.68 18.64 20.09
CA LEU A 234 -5.05 18.39 18.79
C LEU A 234 -5.28 19.60 17.88
N VAL A 235 -4.37 19.81 16.95
CA VAL A 235 -4.45 20.87 15.94
C VAL A 235 -4.59 20.22 14.56
N VAL A 236 -5.58 20.66 13.80
CA VAL A 236 -5.79 20.24 12.41
C VAL A 236 -4.62 20.75 11.56
N THR A 237 -3.95 19.86 10.85
CA THR A 237 -2.75 20.18 10.03
C THR A 237 -3.09 20.74 8.67
N GLU A 238 -4.23 20.34 8.09
CA GLU A 238 -4.74 20.80 6.81
C GLU A 238 -6.29 20.75 6.80
N ASP A 239 -6.93 21.48 5.86
CA ASP A 239 -8.38 21.49 5.74
C ASP A 239 -8.91 20.07 5.56
N CYS A 240 -9.86 19.65 6.39
CA CYS A 240 -10.30 18.27 6.44
C CYS A 240 -11.81 18.11 6.62
N ASN A 241 -12.31 16.94 6.24
CA ASN A 241 -13.69 16.55 6.47
C ASN A 241 -13.86 15.95 7.87
N VAL A 242 -14.96 16.35 8.52
CA VAL A 242 -15.47 15.74 9.76
C VAL A 242 -16.58 14.76 9.38
N ARG A 243 -16.50 13.53 9.90
CA ARG A 243 -17.38 12.44 9.50
C ARG A 243 -18.20 11.88 10.65
N ALA A 244 -19.36 11.30 10.32
CA ALA A 244 -20.30 10.74 11.30
C ALA A 244 -19.85 9.39 11.89
N ALA A 245 -18.84 8.74 11.32
CA ALA A 245 -18.27 7.48 11.80
C ALA A 245 -16.80 7.37 11.40
N ALA A 246 -16.08 6.44 12.00
CA ALA A 246 -14.67 6.12 11.75
C ALA A 246 -14.45 5.42 10.39
N SER A 247 -14.80 6.09 9.29
CA SER A 247 -14.71 5.55 7.93
C SER A 247 -14.63 6.66 6.89
N SER A 248 -13.82 6.44 5.85
CA SER A 248 -13.76 7.32 4.67
C SER A 248 -15.07 7.37 3.87
N ASP A 249 -15.92 6.37 4.01
CA ASP A 249 -17.23 6.28 3.35
C ASP A 249 -18.37 6.86 4.20
N ALA A 250 -18.09 7.26 5.46
CA ALA A 250 -19.09 7.83 6.35
C ALA A 250 -19.56 9.21 5.87
N GLU A 251 -20.81 9.56 6.21
CA GLU A 251 -21.39 10.86 5.92
C GLU A 251 -20.51 12.00 6.42
N ILE A 252 -20.30 13.01 5.58
CA ILE A 252 -19.56 14.22 5.95
C ILE A 252 -20.52 15.15 6.70
N LEU A 253 -20.21 15.41 7.98
CA LEU A 253 -20.96 16.34 8.83
C LEU A 253 -20.57 17.79 8.60
N GLY A 254 -19.31 18.02 8.16
CA GLY A 254 -18.75 19.34 7.91
C GLY A 254 -17.26 19.28 7.66
N GLY A 255 -16.57 20.40 7.86
CA GLY A 255 -15.12 20.51 7.68
C GLY A 255 -14.47 21.33 8.76
N LEU A 256 -13.18 21.08 8.98
CA LEU A 256 -12.30 21.87 9.85
C LEU A 256 -11.16 22.43 9.00
N SER A 257 -10.79 23.69 9.26
CA SER A 257 -9.67 24.30 8.58
C SER A 257 -8.35 24.05 9.33
N ALA A 258 -7.24 24.04 8.58
CA ALA A 258 -5.90 23.98 9.14
C ALA A 258 -5.72 24.99 10.29
N GLY A 259 -5.10 24.55 11.38
CA GLY A 259 -4.91 25.34 12.60
C GLY A 259 -6.10 25.31 13.58
N THR A 260 -7.21 24.67 13.25
CA THR A 260 -8.34 24.49 14.17
C THR A 260 -7.92 23.55 15.31
N GLU A 261 -8.22 23.93 16.55
CA GLU A 261 -7.98 23.11 17.73
C GLU A 261 -9.22 22.25 18.01
N VAL A 262 -9.00 20.96 18.24
CA VAL A 262 -10.03 20.00 18.61
C VAL A 262 -9.61 19.21 19.85
N GLU A 263 -10.55 18.86 20.70
CA GLU A 263 -10.29 18.02 21.86
C GLU A 263 -10.56 16.56 21.51
N LYS A 264 -9.56 15.68 21.70
CA LYS A 264 -9.71 14.24 21.54
C LYS A 264 -10.67 13.69 22.59
N LYS A 265 -11.70 13.00 22.16
CA LYS A 265 -12.71 12.32 23.00
C LYS A 265 -12.53 10.80 23.00
N GLY A 266 -11.83 10.26 22.03
CA GLY A 266 -11.57 8.83 21.88
C GLY A 266 -10.90 8.53 20.54
N GLU A 267 -10.72 7.25 20.26
CA GLU A 267 -10.19 6.74 19.00
C GLU A 267 -10.94 5.50 18.55
N ASP A 268 -11.05 5.34 17.21
CA ASP A 268 -11.51 4.11 16.58
C ASP A 268 -10.61 3.84 15.35
N GLY A 269 -9.59 3.01 15.54
CA GLY A 269 -8.58 2.76 14.54
C GLY A 269 -7.79 4.01 14.15
N GLU A 270 -7.79 4.37 12.87
CA GLU A 270 -7.11 5.57 12.36
C GLU A 270 -7.93 6.86 12.51
N TRP A 271 -9.04 6.84 13.26
CA TRP A 271 -9.94 7.95 13.41
C TRP A 271 -9.97 8.46 14.85
N VAL A 272 -9.79 9.75 14.99
CA VAL A 272 -9.93 10.45 16.28
C VAL A 272 -11.36 10.91 16.45
N GLN A 273 -11.98 10.51 17.55
CA GLN A 273 -13.30 10.96 17.95
C GLN A 273 -13.19 12.36 18.57
N ILE A 274 -14.01 13.27 18.08
CA ILE A 274 -14.10 14.66 18.55
C ILE A 274 -15.56 15.03 18.81
N ASP A 275 -15.78 16.14 19.50
CA ASP A 275 -17.08 16.82 19.52
C ASP A 275 -17.12 17.85 18.37
N TYR A 276 -18.09 17.72 17.49
CA TYR A 276 -18.34 18.65 16.41
C TYR A 276 -19.75 19.20 16.51
N ASP A 277 -19.86 20.44 16.99
CA ASP A 277 -21.15 21.13 17.24
C ASP A 277 -22.10 20.33 18.16
N GLY A 278 -21.56 19.66 19.17
CA GLY A 278 -22.32 18.85 20.13
C GLY A 278 -22.70 17.46 19.62
N THR A 279 -22.09 17.03 18.52
CA THR A 279 -22.28 15.70 17.93
C THR A 279 -20.97 14.95 17.92
N GLU A 280 -21.01 13.65 18.27
CA GLU A 280 -19.87 12.75 18.11
C GLU A 280 -19.50 12.66 16.64
N ALA A 281 -18.23 12.91 16.35
CA ALA A 281 -17.71 12.94 14.98
C ALA A 281 -16.28 12.47 14.93
N TYR A 282 -15.79 12.20 13.73
CA TYR A 282 -14.50 11.58 13.49
C TYR A 282 -13.67 12.36 12.48
N VAL A 283 -12.39 12.52 12.78
CA VAL A 283 -11.36 13.09 11.89
C VAL A 283 -10.23 12.08 11.82
N HIS A 284 -9.68 11.88 10.63
CA HIS A 284 -8.57 10.95 10.43
C HIS A 284 -7.32 11.45 11.19
N ASN A 285 -6.65 10.58 11.94
CA ASN A 285 -5.53 10.93 12.81
C ASN A 285 -4.35 11.58 12.05
N SER A 286 -4.12 11.20 10.78
CA SER A 286 -3.06 11.78 9.94
C SER A 286 -3.22 13.29 9.69
N LEU A 287 -4.42 13.84 9.95
CA LEU A 287 -4.77 15.25 9.74
C LEU A 287 -4.69 16.06 11.06
N LEU A 288 -4.22 15.41 12.12
CA LEU A 288 -4.16 15.98 13.46
C LEU A 288 -2.75 15.86 14.03
N GLN A 289 -2.33 16.84 14.81
CA GLN A 289 -1.08 16.82 15.58
C GLN A 289 -1.32 17.34 16.98
N GLU A 290 -0.52 16.90 17.95
CA GLU A 290 -0.59 17.49 19.29
C GLU A 290 -0.22 18.98 19.28
N LYS A 291 -0.98 19.76 20.06
CA LYS A 291 -0.64 21.15 20.28
C LYS A 291 0.64 21.25 21.11
N THR A 292 1.75 21.61 20.48
CA THR A 292 2.98 21.97 21.18
C THR A 292 2.84 23.35 21.82
N GLU A 293 3.14 23.46 23.14
CA GLU A 293 3.19 24.73 23.86
C GLU A 293 4.27 25.67 23.32
#